data_ab6a9cc291b26a5556bded6d7278e855
#
_entry.id   ab6a9cc291b26a5556bded6d7278e855
#
_cell.length_a   1.000
_cell.length_b   1.000
_cell.length_c   1.000
_cell.angle_alpha   90.00
_cell.angle_beta   90.00
_cell.angle_gamma   90.00
#
_symmetry.space_group_name_H-M   'P 1'
#
loop_
_entity.id
_entity.type
_entity.pdbx_description
1 polymer ?
#
loop_
_entity_poly.entity_id
_entity_poly.type
_entity_poly.pdbx_seq_one_letter_code
_entity_poly.pdbx_strand_id
1 'polypeptide(L)'
;MSFGFEDQNRDINAAIVRAFKADKLLFAAASNNGGNKPRSRPARSDKVICIHACDGKGNKGGMSPSPEENSLNFTTLGVAVKSRWKKKTVYKSGTSFATPVAAATAASVLEFANFKCNLSEEDRANLYKREGLLKVFQAMSTKRDGYDYVNPGHMWDGKSDEDVIRSIQDILDDI
;
A
#
# COMPACT_ATOMS: atom_id res chain seq x y z
N MET A 1 -6.36 7.61 -0.32
CA MET A 1 -7.65 8.04 -0.91
C MET A 1 -8.60 6.83 -0.96
N SER A 2 -9.66 6.84 -0.12
CA SER A 2 -10.62 5.71 -0.02
C SER A 2 -11.89 5.97 -0.86
N PHE A 3 -11.70 6.52 -2.04
CA PHE A 3 -12.74 6.81 -3.02
C PHE A 3 -12.24 6.49 -4.43
N GLY A 4 -13.17 6.35 -5.38
CA GLY A 4 -12.83 6.13 -6.77
C GLY A 4 -13.93 6.59 -7.72
N PHE A 5 -13.54 6.88 -8.95
CA PHE A 5 -14.40 7.30 -10.06
C PHE A 5 -14.11 6.46 -11.30
N GLU A 6 -15.08 6.31 -12.17
CA GLU A 6 -14.87 5.66 -13.46
C GLU A 6 -14.19 6.62 -14.44
N ASP A 7 -14.66 7.86 -14.45
CA ASP A 7 -14.18 8.89 -15.36
C ASP A 7 -12.98 9.67 -14.83
N GLN A 8 -12.27 10.30 -15.75
CA GLN A 8 -11.14 11.15 -15.45
C GLN A 8 -11.63 12.53 -14.98
N ASN A 9 -11.11 12.99 -13.83
CA ASN A 9 -11.32 14.34 -13.35
C ASN A 9 -9.99 15.13 -13.43
N ARG A 10 -10.00 16.25 -14.16
CA ARG A 10 -8.81 17.06 -14.42
C ARG A 10 -8.23 17.68 -13.14
N ASP A 11 -9.09 18.15 -12.25
CA ASP A 11 -8.65 18.85 -11.03
C ASP A 11 -8.02 17.85 -10.05
N ILE A 12 -8.61 16.66 -9.92
CA ILE A 12 -8.04 15.57 -9.10
C ILE A 12 -6.70 15.14 -9.68
N ASN A 13 -6.59 14.95 -10.99
CA ASN A 13 -5.32 14.60 -11.62
C ASN A 13 -4.26 15.68 -11.42
N ALA A 14 -4.61 16.95 -11.56
CA ALA A 14 -3.69 18.06 -11.32
C ALA A 14 -3.22 18.08 -9.85
N ALA A 15 -4.12 17.79 -8.89
CA ALA A 15 -3.77 17.69 -7.47
C ALA A 15 -2.82 16.52 -7.20
N ILE A 16 -3.05 15.34 -7.82
CA ILE A 16 -2.18 14.17 -7.72
C ILE A 16 -0.78 14.48 -8.26
N VAL A 17 -0.69 15.12 -9.43
CA VAL A 17 0.59 15.51 -10.02
C VAL A 17 1.35 16.48 -9.12
N ARG A 18 0.66 17.48 -8.53
CA ARG A 18 1.29 18.41 -7.57
C ARG A 18 1.80 17.70 -6.33
N ALA A 19 0.99 16.80 -5.75
CA ALA A 19 1.37 16.05 -4.56
C ALA A 19 2.55 15.11 -4.84
N PHE A 20 2.53 14.42 -5.98
CA PHE A 20 3.62 13.54 -6.42
C PHE A 20 4.93 14.32 -6.63
N LYS A 21 4.87 15.49 -7.28
CA LYS A 21 6.04 16.37 -7.47
C LYS A 21 6.59 16.96 -6.16
N ALA A 22 5.79 16.95 -5.10
CA ALA A 22 6.18 17.34 -3.75
C ALA A 22 6.56 16.11 -2.88
N ASP A 23 6.92 15.00 -3.51
CA ASP A 23 7.36 13.74 -2.89
C ASP A 23 6.36 13.19 -1.86
N LYS A 24 5.04 13.37 -2.10
CA LYS A 24 4.02 12.80 -1.26
C LYS A 24 3.67 11.38 -1.70
N LEU A 25 3.71 10.45 -0.76
CA LEU A 25 3.27 9.07 -0.97
C LEU A 25 1.74 9.02 -1.06
N LEU A 26 1.23 8.58 -2.19
CA LEU A 26 -0.19 8.60 -2.50
C LEU A 26 -0.73 7.17 -2.60
N PHE A 27 -1.71 6.84 -1.77
CA PHE A 27 -2.40 5.56 -1.79
C PHE A 27 -3.85 5.73 -2.23
N ALA A 28 -4.36 4.81 -3.05
CA ALA A 28 -5.75 4.80 -3.45
C ALA A 28 -6.35 3.39 -3.51
N ALA A 29 -7.61 3.32 -3.14
CA ALA A 29 -8.43 2.13 -3.21
C ALA A 29 -8.65 1.69 -4.66
N ALA A 30 -8.38 0.41 -4.95
CA ALA A 30 -8.46 -0.14 -6.30
C ALA A 30 -9.88 -0.06 -6.90
N SER A 31 -10.87 -0.48 -6.17
CA SER A 31 -12.32 -0.50 -6.43
C SER A 31 -12.95 -1.68 -5.67
N ASN A 32 -14.28 -1.68 -5.54
CA ASN A 32 -15.04 -2.78 -4.96
C ASN A 32 -16.01 -3.42 -5.99
N ASN A 33 -15.77 -3.22 -7.28
CA ASN A 33 -16.67 -3.65 -8.35
C ASN A 33 -16.37 -5.06 -8.90
N GLY A 34 -15.44 -5.79 -8.25
CA GLY A 34 -15.07 -7.16 -8.60
C GLY A 34 -14.12 -7.27 -9.79
N GLY A 35 -13.75 -8.50 -10.14
CA GLY A 35 -12.72 -8.80 -11.13
C GLY A 35 -13.05 -8.39 -12.58
N ASN A 36 -14.33 -8.20 -12.90
CA ASN A 36 -14.77 -7.83 -14.26
C ASN A 36 -14.71 -6.32 -14.54
N LYS A 37 -14.31 -5.53 -13.56
CA LYS A 37 -14.14 -4.08 -13.70
C LYS A 37 -12.69 -3.68 -13.46
N PRO A 38 -12.16 -2.72 -14.21
CA PRO A 38 -10.81 -2.24 -13.99
C PRO A 38 -10.73 -1.44 -12.68
N ARG A 39 -9.50 -1.16 -12.22
CA ARG A 39 -9.24 -0.25 -11.09
C ARG A 39 -9.95 1.08 -11.31
N SER A 40 -10.43 1.69 -10.23
CA SER A 40 -11.00 3.05 -10.28
C SER A 40 -9.90 4.10 -10.36
N ARG A 41 -10.24 5.31 -10.82
CA ARG A 41 -9.37 6.47 -10.64
C ARG A 41 -9.57 7.04 -9.21
N PRO A 42 -8.53 7.48 -8.54
CA PRO A 42 -7.17 7.72 -9.04
C PRO A 42 -6.20 6.52 -8.97
N ALA A 43 -6.62 5.34 -8.52
CA ALA A 43 -5.75 4.19 -8.35
C ALA A 43 -5.09 3.67 -9.66
N ARG A 44 -5.62 4.08 -10.82
CA ARG A 44 -5.00 3.81 -12.14
C ARG A 44 -3.80 4.70 -12.45
N SER A 45 -3.55 5.74 -11.65
CA SER A 45 -2.43 6.64 -11.91
C SER A 45 -1.11 5.97 -11.54
N ASP A 46 -0.11 6.08 -12.41
CA ASP A 46 1.28 5.66 -12.16
C ASP A 46 1.93 6.34 -10.95
N LYS A 47 1.39 7.48 -10.53
CA LYS A 47 1.84 8.28 -9.37
C LYS A 47 1.23 7.85 -8.06
N VAL A 48 0.31 6.87 -8.10
CA VAL A 48 -0.47 6.42 -6.94
C VAL A 48 -0.20 4.95 -6.68
N ILE A 49 -0.07 4.57 -5.43
CA ILE A 49 0.04 3.18 -5.00
C ILE A 49 -1.38 2.63 -4.88
N CYS A 50 -1.73 1.71 -5.79
CA CYS A 50 -3.03 1.07 -5.82
C CYS A 50 -3.12 -0.03 -4.77
N ILE A 51 -4.19 -0.02 -3.96
CA ILE A 51 -4.39 -0.99 -2.88
C ILE A 51 -5.67 -1.78 -3.08
N HIS A 52 -5.51 -3.10 -3.16
CA HIS A 52 -6.57 -4.10 -3.17
C HIS A 52 -6.89 -4.57 -1.75
N ALA A 53 -7.95 -5.37 -1.58
CA ALA A 53 -8.39 -5.88 -0.30
C ALA A 53 -8.29 -7.40 -0.22
N CYS A 54 -7.74 -7.91 0.88
CA CYS A 54 -7.73 -9.32 1.23
C CYS A 54 -8.19 -9.54 2.67
N ASP A 55 -8.35 -10.80 3.06
CA ASP A 55 -8.52 -11.19 4.47
C ASP A 55 -7.18 -11.16 5.23
N GLY A 56 -7.19 -11.48 6.52
CA GLY A 56 -5.99 -11.52 7.37
C GLY A 56 -4.97 -12.60 7.00
N LYS A 57 -5.29 -13.47 6.02
CA LYS A 57 -4.40 -14.51 5.50
C LYS A 57 -3.91 -14.22 4.08
N GLY A 58 -4.30 -13.08 3.52
CA GLY A 58 -3.96 -12.68 2.16
C GLY A 58 -4.86 -13.27 1.07
N ASN A 59 -5.97 -13.95 1.43
CA ASN A 59 -6.90 -14.48 0.42
C ASN A 59 -7.74 -13.35 -0.15
N LYS A 60 -7.96 -13.36 -1.46
CA LYS A 60 -8.76 -12.35 -2.14
C LYS A 60 -10.20 -12.30 -1.62
N GLY A 61 -10.71 -11.11 -1.41
CA GLY A 61 -12.07 -10.89 -0.90
C GLY A 61 -13.18 -10.89 -1.97
N GLY A 62 -12.86 -11.18 -3.22
CA GLY A 62 -13.81 -11.20 -4.35
C GLY A 62 -14.30 -9.83 -4.82
N MET A 63 -14.04 -8.76 -4.07
CA MET A 63 -14.47 -7.40 -4.40
C MET A 63 -13.45 -6.59 -5.20
N SER A 64 -12.18 -6.94 -5.11
CA SER A 64 -11.11 -6.22 -5.81
C SER A 64 -11.14 -6.50 -7.31
N PRO A 65 -10.75 -5.53 -8.16
CA PRO A 65 -10.44 -5.79 -9.56
C PRO A 65 -9.41 -6.91 -9.70
N SER A 66 -9.41 -7.61 -10.83
CA SER A 66 -8.38 -8.60 -11.15
C SER A 66 -6.98 -7.98 -11.08
N PRO A 67 -5.95 -8.76 -10.70
CA PRO A 67 -4.57 -8.26 -10.75
C PRO A 67 -4.19 -7.94 -12.20
N GLU A 68 -3.46 -6.86 -12.39
CA GLU A 68 -2.94 -6.46 -13.70
C GLU A 68 -1.60 -7.15 -13.93
N GLU A 69 -1.41 -7.71 -15.12
CA GLU A 69 -0.14 -8.33 -15.52
C GLU A 69 0.99 -7.28 -15.53
N ASN A 70 2.18 -7.71 -15.20
CA ASN A 70 3.40 -6.87 -15.16
C ASN A 70 3.27 -5.61 -14.28
N SER A 71 2.36 -5.64 -13.31
CA SER A 71 2.13 -4.55 -12.35
C SER A 71 2.24 -5.06 -10.92
N LEU A 72 2.56 -4.15 -10.00
CA LEU A 72 2.42 -4.40 -8.57
C LEU A 72 0.93 -4.33 -8.18
N ASN A 73 0.45 -5.40 -7.56
CA ASN A 73 -0.95 -5.58 -7.18
C ASN A 73 -1.05 -5.69 -5.66
N PHE A 74 -0.60 -4.66 -4.94
CA PHE A 74 -0.59 -4.69 -3.49
C PHE A 74 -1.97 -4.90 -2.90
N THR A 75 -2.06 -5.83 -1.96
CA THR A 75 -3.28 -6.08 -1.19
C THR A 75 -2.96 -6.13 0.30
N THR A 76 -3.84 -5.57 1.09
CA THR A 76 -3.77 -5.56 2.56
C THR A 76 -5.11 -5.93 3.17
N LEU A 77 -5.15 -6.10 4.50
CA LEU A 77 -6.38 -6.40 5.23
C LEU A 77 -7.48 -5.38 4.91
N GLY A 78 -8.54 -5.86 4.28
CA GLY A 78 -9.70 -5.08 3.90
C GLY A 78 -11.00 -5.87 3.92
N VAL A 79 -10.96 -7.13 4.40
CA VAL A 79 -12.12 -8.00 4.56
C VAL A 79 -12.42 -8.19 6.04
N ALA A 80 -13.67 -8.01 6.42
CA ALA A 80 -14.17 -8.15 7.80
C ALA A 80 -13.40 -7.30 8.83
N VAL A 81 -12.98 -6.10 8.44
CA VAL A 81 -12.27 -5.17 9.31
C VAL A 81 -13.19 -4.71 10.44
N LYS A 82 -12.77 -4.97 11.69
CA LYS A 82 -13.51 -4.53 12.88
C LYS A 82 -13.56 -3.00 12.91
N SER A 83 -14.74 -2.46 12.94
CA SER A 83 -15.02 -1.02 12.90
C SER A 83 -16.09 -0.64 13.92
N ARG A 84 -16.28 0.66 14.13
CA ARG A 84 -17.33 1.17 15.03
C ARG A 84 -18.27 2.09 14.26
N TRP A 85 -19.55 1.81 14.34
CA TRP A 85 -20.59 2.64 13.74
C TRP A 85 -21.75 2.86 14.73
N LYS A 86 -22.14 4.11 14.94
CA LYS A 86 -23.20 4.49 15.90
C LYS A 86 -23.07 3.76 17.25
N LYS A 87 -21.84 3.78 17.83
CA LYS A 87 -21.49 3.13 19.11
C LYS A 87 -21.53 1.59 19.11
N LYS A 88 -21.88 0.94 18.00
CA LYS A 88 -21.87 -0.52 17.85
C LYS A 88 -20.63 -1.00 17.12
N THR A 89 -20.12 -2.18 17.51
CA THR A 89 -19.11 -2.88 16.75
C THR A 89 -19.73 -3.41 15.46
N VAL A 90 -19.08 -3.15 14.33
CA VAL A 90 -19.45 -3.64 13.00
C VAL A 90 -18.22 -4.19 12.30
N TYR A 91 -18.42 -5.08 11.33
CA TYR A 91 -17.37 -5.56 10.46
C TYR A 91 -17.65 -5.03 9.05
N LYS A 92 -16.62 -4.45 8.44
CA LYS A 92 -16.72 -3.83 7.12
C LYS A 92 -15.67 -4.40 6.18
N SER A 93 -16.02 -4.50 4.90
CA SER A 93 -15.10 -4.96 3.86
C SER A 93 -15.06 -3.97 2.72
N GLY A 94 -13.87 -3.82 2.12
CA GLY A 94 -13.66 -2.93 0.98
C GLY A 94 -12.20 -2.52 0.84
N THR A 95 -11.80 -2.20 -0.38
CA THR A 95 -10.49 -1.60 -0.66
C THR A 95 -10.32 -0.25 0.06
N SER A 96 -11.44 0.42 0.39
CA SER A 96 -11.46 1.63 1.22
C SER A 96 -11.00 1.41 2.66
N PHE A 97 -11.05 0.17 3.17
CA PHE A 97 -10.50 -0.22 4.47
C PHE A 97 -9.05 -0.71 4.36
N ALA A 98 -8.71 -1.37 3.26
CA ALA A 98 -7.34 -1.80 2.99
C ALA A 98 -6.38 -0.62 2.78
N THR A 99 -6.81 0.42 2.08
CA THR A 99 -5.98 1.59 1.77
C THR A 99 -5.41 2.30 3.00
N PRO A 100 -6.18 2.63 4.05
CA PRO A 100 -5.61 3.21 5.27
C PRO A 100 -4.70 2.24 6.03
N VAL A 101 -4.94 0.92 5.96
CA VAL A 101 -4.02 -0.08 6.53
C VAL A 101 -2.67 -0.02 5.82
N ALA A 102 -2.65 -0.01 4.47
CA ALA A 102 -1.42 0.15 3.71
C ALA A 102 -0.70 1.46 4.05
N ALA A 103 -1.41 2.57 4.12
CA ALA A 103 -0.82 3.88 4.46
C ALA A 103 -0.25 3.90 5.88
N ALA A 104 -0.92 3.28 6.85
CA ALA A 104 -0.42 3.15 8.23
C ALA A 104 0.81 2.24 8.28
N THR A 105 0.81 1.11 7.56
CA THR A 105 1.98 0.24 7.43
C THR A 105 3.17 1.02 6.88
N ALA A 106 2.99 1.78 5.79
CA ALA A 106 4.04 2.62 5.24
C ALA A 106 4.58 3.62 6.26
N ALA A 107 3.69 4.34 6.95
CA ALA A 107 4.08 5.30 7.99
C ALA A 107 4.89 4.65 9.11
N SER A 108 4.48 3.44 9.57
CA SER A 108 5.21 2.71 10.62
C SER A 108 6.61 2.28 10.17
N VAL A 109 6.77 1.84 8.91
CA VAL A 109 8.09 1.48 8.36
C VAL A 109 8.98 2.70 8.24
N LEU A 110 8.44 3.80 7.70
CA LEU A 110 9.19 5.06 7.57
C LEU A 110 9.60 5.63 8.94
N GLU A 111 8.73 5.55 9.92
CA GLU A 111 9.00 5.93 11.30
C GLU A 111 10.12 5.07 11.89
N PHE A 112 10.04 3.73 11.78
CA PHE A 112 11.08 2.81 12.22
C PHE A 112 12.42 3.14 11.57
N ALA A 113 12.44 3.29 10.25
CA ALA A 113 13.67 3.61 9.51
C ALA A 113 14.26 4.95 9.95
N ASN A 114 13.43 5.96 10.18
CA ASN A 114 13.87 7.29 10.61
C ASN A 114 14.54 7.28 11.99
N PHE A 115 14.05 6.44 12.91
CA PHE A 115 14.54 6.42 14.29
C PHE A 115 15.59 5.34 14.57
N LYS A 116 15.58 4.25 13.80
CA LYS A 116 16.44 3.08 14.05
C LYS A 116 17.55 2.90 13.02
N CYS A 117 17.30 3.28 11.75
CA CYS A 117 18.33 3.17 10.72
C CYS A 117 19.14 4.46 10.69
N ASN A 118 20.48 4.32 10.72
CA ASN A 118 21.38 5.46 10.51
C ASN A 118 21.49 5.75 9.02
N LEU A 119 20.41 6.27 8.43
CA LEU A 119 20.34 6.57 7.00
C LEU A 119 21.04 7.87 6.65
N SER A 120 21.76 7.87 5.52
CA SER A 120 22.21 9.11 4.88
C SER A 120 21.02 9.99 4.48
N GLU A 121 21.27 11.27 4.18
CA GLU A 121 20.19 12.15 3.66
C GLU A 121 19.63 11.64 2.33
N GLU A 122 20.48 11.07 1.47
CA GLU A 122 20.11 10.50 0.19
C GLU A 122 19.24 9.25 0.35
N ASP A 123 19.65 8.28 1.18
CA ASP A 123 18.88 7.07 1.48
C ASP A 123 17.53 7.40 2.08
N ARG A 124 17.50 8.35 3.01
CA ARG A 124 16.27 8.86 3.59
C ARG A 124 15.35 9.45 2.51
N ALA A 125 15.88 10.32 1.65
CA ALA A 125 15.12 10.90 0.56
C ALA A 125 14.60 9.83 -0.40
N ASN A 126 15.38 8.80 -0.71
CA ASN A 126 14.98 7.69 -1.56
C ASN A 126 13.89 6.84 -0.92
N LEU A 127 13.99 6.53 0.36
CA LEU A 127 12.98 5.77 1.09
C LEU A 127 11.62 6.49 1.13
N TYR A 128 11.62 7.82 1.22
CA TYR A 128 10.40 8.64 1.23
C TYR A 128 9.81 8.91 -0.16
N LYS A 129 10.47 8.45 -1.23
CA LYS A 129 9.91 8.45 -2.59
C LYS A 129 9.04 7.21 -2.82
N ARG A 130 8.19 7.31 -3.84
CA ARG A 130 7.30 6.20 -4.24
C ARG A 130 8.08 4.91 -4.54
N GLU A 131 9.17 5.02 -5.27
CA GLU A 131 10.00 3.89 -5.71
C GLU A 131 10.61 3.14 -4.52
N GLY A 132 11.17 3.84 -3.55
CA GLY A 132 11.69 3.24 -2.32
C GLY A 132 10.61 2.50 -1.53
N LEU A 133 9.44 3.14 -1.34
CA LEU A 133 8.34 2.49 -0.63
C LEU A 133 7.78 1.28 -1.38
N LEU A 134 7.75 1.29 -2.72
CA LEU A 134 7.35 0.13 -3.51
C LEU A 134 8.26 -1.07 -3.25
N LYS A 135 9.58 -0.87 -3.19
CA LYS A 135 10.55 -1.93 -2.88
C LYS A 135 10.37 -2.46 -1.45
N VAL A 136 10.15 -1.59 -0.48
CA VAL A 136 9.84 -1.99 0.90
C VAL A 136 8.56 -2.83 0.95
N PHE A 137 7.51 -2.42 0.26
CA PHE A 137 6.26 -3.19 0.20
C PHE A 137 6.47 -4.54 -0.50
N GLN A 138 7.27 -4.59 -1.57
CA GLN A 138 7.63 -5.86 -2.23
C GLN A 138 8.37 -6.80 -1.28
N ALA A 139 9.33 -6.31 -0.50
CA ALA A 139 10.07 -7.09 0.49
C ALA A 139 9.16 -7.66 1.61
N MET A 140 8.09 -6.96 1.95
CA MET A 140 7.06 -7.44 2.89
C MET A 140 5.98 -8.29 2.23
N SER A 141 6.02 -8.50 0.92
CA SER A 141 4.92 -9.14 0.19
C SER A 141 5.16 -10.60 -0.11
N THR A 142 4.06 -11.36 -0.17
CA THR A 142 4.00 -12.71 -0.73
C THR A 142 2.98 -12.74 -1.86
N LYS A 143 3.30 -13.38 -2.98
CA LYS A 143 2.35 -13.57 -4.07
C LYS A 143 1.23 -14.53 -3.66
N ARG A 144 -0.02 -14.07 -3.80
CA ARG A 144 -1.24 -14.86 -3.59
C ARG A 144 -2.28 -14.52 -4.66
N ASP A 145 -2.70 -15.50 -5.43
CA ASP A 145 -3.72 -15.32 -6.48
C ASP A 145 -3.44 -14.15 -7.45
N GLY A 146 -2.16 -13.90 -7.74
CA GLY A 146 -1.71 -12.79 -8.59
C GLY A 146 -1.55 -11.44 -7.88
N TYR A 147 -1.93 -11.34 -6.61
CA TYR A 147 -1.73 -10.15 -5.78
C TYR A 147 -0.44 -10.25 -4.94
N ASP A 148 0.07 -9.08 -4.57
CA ASP A 148 1.18 -8.90 -3.64
C ASP A 148 0.61 -8.65 -2.24
N TYR A 149 0.45 -9.71 -1.45
CA TYR A 149 -0.05 -9.60 -0.08
C TYR A 149 1.01 -8.98 0.82
N VAL A 150 0.82 -7.73 1.19
CA VAL A 150 1.71 -7.00 2.10
C VAL A 150 1.44 -7.46 3.53
N ASN A 151 2.41 -8.12 4.12
CA ASN A 151 2.40 -8.58 5.50
C ASN A 151 3.65 -8.07 6.22
N PRO A 152 3.54 -7.07 7.11
CA PRO A 152 4.68 -6.57 7.88
C PRO A 152 5.43 -7.66 8.67
N GLY A 153 4.75 -8.73 9.08
CA GLY A 153 5.36 -9.86 9.76
C GLY A 153 6.55 -10.46 8.99
N HIS A 154 6.55 -10.43 7.67
CA HIS A 154 7.69 -10.93 6.88
C HIS A 154 8.98 -10.14 7.13
N MET A 155 8.87 -8.90 7.55
CA MET A 155 10.02 -8.05 7.89
C MET A 155 10.37 -8.11 9.38
N TRP A 156 9.41 -8.35 10.27
CA TRP A 156 9.59 -8.25 11.72
C TRP A 156 9.49 -9.56 12.49
N ASP A 157 8.65 -10.53 12.05
CA ASP A 157 8.39 -11.73 12.84
C ASP A 157 9.67 -12.58 13.00
N GLY A 158 10.09 -12.76 14.27
CA GLY A 158 11.25 -13.55 14.64
C GLY A 158 12.60 -12.92 14.28
N LYS A 159 12.64 -11.63 13.94
CA LYS A 159 13.85 -10.88 13.61
C LYS A 159 14.17 -9.85 14.70
N SER A 160 15.47 -9.56 14.85
CA SER A 160 15.93 -8.44 15.69
C SER A 160 15.78 -7.11 14.95
N ASP A 161 15.87 -5.98 15.67
CA ASP A 161 15.92 -4.65 15.06
C ASP A 161 17.08 -4.54 14.06
N GLU A 162 18.24 -5.15 14.37
CA GLU A 162 19.41 -5.16 13.49
C GLU A 162 19.17 -5.88 12.17
N ASP A 163 18.41 -7.00 12.17
CA ASP A 163 18.04 -7.72 10.96
C ASP A 163 17.10 -6.89 10.08
N VAL A 164 16.15 -6.19 10.72
CA VAL A 164 15.22 -5.30 10.01
C VAL A 164 15.96 -4.09 9.43
N ILE A 165 16.86 -3.47 10.20
CA ILE A 165 17.71 -2.36 9.74
C ILE A 165 18.51 -2.78 8.51
N ARG A 166 19.17 -3.95 8.56
CA ARG A 166 19.93 -4.48 7.44
C ARG A 166 19.04 -4.69 6.21
N SER A 167 17.86 -5.27 6.39
CA SER A 167 16.91 -5.48 5.30
C SER A 167 16.48 -4.16 4.62
N ILE A 168 16.32 -3.09 5.40
CA ILE A 168 15.98 -1.77 4.87
C ILE A 168 17.18 -1.17 4.12
N GLN A 169 18.39 -1.31 4.63
CA GLN A 169 19.61 -0.85 3.98
C GLN A 169 19.85 -1.58 2.64
N ASP A 170 19.73 -2.91 2.63
CA ASP A 170 19.85 -3.72 1.40
C ASP A 170 18.84 -3.27 0.33
N ILE A 171 17.61 -2.91 0.73
CA ILE A 171 16.59 -2.38 -0.19
C ILE A 171 17.02 -1.02 -0.78
N LEU A 172 17.65 -0.18 0.01
CA LEU A 172 18.08 1.16 -0.42
C LEU A 172 19.32 1.09 -1.33
N ASP A 173 20.22 0.17 -1.09
CA ASP A 173 21.41 -0.07 -1.94
C ASP A 173 21.01 -0.52 -3.37
N ASP A 174 19.78 -1.02 -3.54
CA ASP A 174 19.21 -1.45 -4.82
C ASP A 174 18.46 -0.33 -5.58
N ILE A 175 18.38 0.90 -5.05
CA ILE A 175 17.67 2.05 -5.65
C ILE A 175 18.62 3.01 -6.32
#